data_554b115cdfa2c7b8fa004458e0a19409
#
_entry.id   554b115cdfa2c7b8fa004458e0a19409
#
_cell.length_a   1.000
_cell.length_b   1.000
_cell.length_c   1.000
_cell.angle_alpha   90.00
_cell.angle_beta   90.00
_cell.angle_gamma   90.00
#
_symmetry.space_group_name_H-M   'P 1'
#
loop_
_entity.id
_entity.type
_entity.pdbx_description
1 polymer ?
#
loop_
_entity_poly.entity_id
_entity_poly.type
_entity_poly.pdbx_seq_one_letter_code
_entity_poly.pdbx_strand_id
1 'polypeptide(L)'
;MPYQKSAIYYKPGIIKIVKQKIPIIDNNSILLKIMSCTICGSDIKIYKNGSKRISSPRILGHEISGIVFKKGKDVNKFNIGDRLSLGADISKKIDFAFGYE
;
A
#
# COMPACT_ATOMS: atom_id res chain seq x y z
N MET A 1 1.72 9.15 -14.75
CA MET A 1 1.87 7.73 -15.14
C MET A 1 0.73 6.92 -14.58
N PRO A 2 -0.06 6.28 -15.43
CA PRO A 2 -1.22 5.54 -14.94
C PRO A 2 -0.91 4.16 -14.37
N TYR A 3 0.33 3.69 -14.45
CA TYR A 3 0.71 2.35 -14.04
C TYR A 3 1.85 2.35 -13.04
N GLN A 4 1.91 1.29 -12.26
CA GLN A 4 2.98 1.03 -11.28
C GLN A 4 3.39 -0.43 -11.33
N LYS A 5 4.55 -0.73 -10.77
CA LYS A 5 4.97 -2.11 -10.53
C LYS A 5 4.59 -2.49 -9.12
N SER A 6 4.01 -3.67 -8.96
CA SER A 6 3.60 -4.17 -7.65
C SER A 6 4.10 -5.59 -7.44
N ALA A 7 4.55 -5.85 -6.23
CA ALA A 7 4.91 -7.20 -5.81
C ALA A 7 3.67 -7.87 -5.21
N ILE A 8 3.09 -8.81 -5.92
CA ILE A 8 1.85 -9.44 -5.52
C ILE A 8 2.12 -10.85 -4.97
N TYR A 9 1.66 -11.06 -3.75
CA TYR A 9 1.68 -12.35 -3.10
C TYR A 9 0.46 -13.16 -3.53
N TYR A 10 0.68 -14.37 -4.03
CA TYR A 10 -0.39 -15.27 -4.47
C TYR A 10 -0.62 -16.42 -3.50
N LYS A 11 0.45 -17.00 -3.00
CA LYS A 11 0.40 -18.13 -2.06
C LYS A 11 1.79 -18.31 -1.46
N PRO A 12 1.97 -19.15 -0.44
CA PRO A 12 3.29 -19.38 0.15
C PRO A 12 4.35 -19.66 -0.90
N GLY A 13 5.42 -18.90 -0.86
CA GLY A 13 6.55 -19.00 -1.77
C GLY A 13 6.36 -18.33 -3.13
N ILE A 14 5.21 -17.75 -3.43
CA ILE A 14 4.95 -17.14 -4.74
C ILE A 14 4.65 -15.66 -4.61
N ILE A 15 5.61 -14.83 -5.00
CA ILE A 15 5.43 -13.39 -5.16
C ILE A 15 5.88 -13.04 -6.58
N LYS A 16 5.08 -12.26 -7.29
CA LYS A 16 5.39 -11.84 -8.65
C LYS A 16 5.33 -10.33 -8.78
N ILE A 17 6.22 -9.78 -9.58
CA ILE A 17 6.18 -8.36 -9.93
C ILE A 17 5.27 -8.19 -11.13
N VAL A 18 4.22 -7.41 -10.97
CA VAL A 18 3.26 -7.16 -12.03
C VAL A 18 3.05 -5.68 -12.22
N LYS A 19 2.62 -5.33 -13.42
CA LYS A 19 2.23 -3.96 -13.75
C LYS A 19 0.76 -3.78 -13.39
N GLN A 20 0.47 -2.77 -12.60
CA GLN A 20 -0.89 -2.46 -12.17
C GLN A 20 -1.21 -0.99 -12.41
N LYS A 21 -2.48 -0.69 -12.54
CA LYS A 21 -2.92 0.70 -12.58
C LYS A 21 -2.70 1.34 -11.22
N ILE A 22 -2.31 2.60 -11.24
CA ILE A 22 -2.27 3.41 -10.03
C ILE A 22 -3.70 3.59 -9.55
N PRO A 23 -3.98 3.40 -8.25
CA PRO A 23 -5.35 3.54 -7.74
C PRO A 23 -5.94 4.92 -7.96
N ILE A 24 -7.22 4.95 -8.18
CA ILE A 24 -7.99 6.19 -8.29
C ILE A 24 -8.55 6.50 -6.92
N ILE A 25 -8.28 7.70 -6.43
CA ILE A 25 -8.77 8.12 -5.11
C ILE A 25 -10.14 8.79 -5.24
N ASP A 26 -10.89 8.70 -4.14
CA ASP A 26 -12.14 9.45 -4.00
C ASP A 26 -11.89 10.79 -3.28
N ASN A 27 -12.99 11.48 -2.95
CA ASN A 27 -12.89 12.81 -2.33
C ASN A 27 -12.31 12.80 -0.91
N ASN A 28 -12.28 11.66 -0.27
CA ASN A 28 -11.86 11.54 1.13
C ASN A 28 -10.52 10.80 1.29
N SER A 29 -9.88 10.47 0.21
CA SER A 29 -8.65 9.66 0.22
C SER A 29 -7.44 10.48 -0.19
N ILE A 30 -6.28 9.95 0.13
CA ILE A 30 -5.02 10.46 -0.39
C ILE A 30 -4.33 9.38 -1.18
N LEU A 31 -3.54 9.78 -2.16
CA LEU A 31 -2.65 8.90 -2.90
C LEU A 31 -1.24 9.16 -2.41
N LEU A 32 -0.62 8.15 -1.85
CA LEU A 32 0.71 8.26 -1.28
C LEU A 32 1.72 7.67 -2.26
N LYS A 33 2.73 8.46 -2.60
CA LYS A 33 3.87 7.93 -3.35
C LYS A 33 4.79 7.23 -2.35
N ILE A 34 4.88 5.92 -2.44
CA ILE A 34 5.66 5.12 -1.50
C ILE A 34 7.16 5.37 -1.73
N MET A 35 7.83 5.78 -0.69
CA MET A 35 9.27 6.00 -0.73
C MET A 35 10.03 4.89 -0.03
N SER A 36 9.42 4.23 0.92
CA SER A 36 10.03 3.15 1.68
C SER A 36 8.98 2.19 2.18
N CYS A 37 9.26 0.91 2.09
CA CYS A 37 8.41 -0.13 2.65
C CYS A 37 9.33 -1.16 3.28
N THR A 38 9.19 -1.37 4.58
CA THR A 38 10.04 -2.32 5.29
C THR A 38 9.40 -3.70 5.31
N ILE A 39 10.26 -4.70 5.41
CA ILE A 39 9.84 -6.08 5.56
C ILE A 39 9.79 -6.40 7.04
N CYS A 40 8.61 -6.80 7.50
CA CYS A 40 8.37 -7.18 8.89
C CYS A 40 8.39 -8.70 9.03
N GLY A 41 8.61 -9.19 10.26
CA GLY A 41 8.56 -10.62 10.51
C GLY A 41 7.24 -11.27 10.10
N SER A 42 6.13 -10.55 10.22
CA SER A 42 4.82 -11.04 9.77
C SER A 42 4.75 -11.24 8.27
N ASP A 43 5.41 -10.40 7.49
CA ASP A 43 5.46 -10.54 6.03
C ASP A 43 6.20 -11.81 5.64
N ILE A 44 7.32 -12.08 6.31
CA ILE A 44 8.11 -13.30 6.08
C ILE A 44 7.29 -14.53 6.43
N LYS A 45 6.56 -14.49 7.52
CA LYS A 45 5.72 -15.59 7.97
C LYS A 45 4.61 -15.88 6.96
N ILE A 46 3.97 -14.85 6.44
CA ILE A 46 2.94 -15.00 5.43
C ILE A 46 3.53 -15.59 4.15
N TYR A 47 4.69 -15.12 3.74
CA TYR A 47 5.35 -15.62 2.55
C TYR A 47 5.68 -17.12 2.66
N LYS A 48 6.11 -17.56 3.83
CA LYS A 48 6.48 -18.97 4.05
C LYS A 48 5.30 -19.88 4.28
N ASN A 49 4.33 -19.43 5.06
CA ASN A 49 3.29 -20.31 5.61
C ASN A 49 1.88 -19.92 5.19
N GLY A 50 1.70 -18.72 4.66
CA GLY A 50 0.38 -18.19 4.39
C GLY A 50 -0.31 -17.70 5.64
N SER A 51 -1.51 -17.17 5.47
CA SER A 51 -2.33 -16.69 6.57
C SER A 51 -3.81 -16.79 6.20
N LYS A 52 -4.60 -17.27 7.16
CA LYS A 52 -6.05 -17.33 6.99
C LYS A 52 -6.70 -15.94 6.98
N ARG A 53 -5.98 -14.93 7.46
CA ARG A 53 -6.46 -13.55 7.53
C ARG A 53 -6.25 -12.79 6.24
N ILE A 54 -5.53 -13.38 5.30
CA ILE A 54 -5.17 -12.71 4.07
C ILE A 54 -5.80 -13.41 2.90
N SER A 55 -6.59 -12.66 2.15
CA SER A 55 -7.10 -13.13 0.87
C SER A 55 -6.06 -12.87 -0.21
N SER A 56 -5.86 -13.83 -1.08
CA SER A 56 -4.93 -13.73 -2.20
C SER A 56 -5.68 -13.49 -3.50
N PRO A 57 -5.09 -12.83 -4.47
CA PRO A 57 -3.77 -12.20 -4.46
C PRO A 57 -3.75 -10.89 -3.69
N ARG A 58 -2.61 -10.52 -3.13
CA ARG A 58 -2.51 -9.31 -2.32
C ARG A 58 -1.09 -8.74 -2.32
N ILE A 59 -1.02 -7.42 -2.22
CA ILE A 59 0.24 -6.74 -1.98
C ILE A 59 0.50 -6.75 -0.49
N LEU A 60 1.63 -7.33 -0.08
CA LEU A 60 2.05 -7.34 1.31
C LEU A 60 2.84 -6.09 1.63
N GLY A 61 3.04 -5.85 2.92
CA GLY A 61 3.75 -4.70 3.42
C GLY A 61 2.80 -3.76 4.16
N HIS A 62 3.16 -3.41 5.38
CA HIS A 62 2.31 -2.59 6.23
C HIS A 62 3.09 -1.51 6.99
N GLU A 63 4.40 -1.50 6.85
CA GLU A 63 5.26 -0.46 7.44
C GLU A 63 5.82 0.36 6.29
N ILE A 64 5.11 1.41 5.93
CA ILE A 64 5.43 2.21 4.76
C ILE A 64 5.58 3.68 5.11
N SER A 65 6.37 4.37 4.33
CA SER A 65 6.44 5.82 4.37
C SER A 65 6.41 6.36 2.95
N GLY A 66 5.91 7.56 2.81
CA GLY A 66 5.79 8.16 1.50
C GLY A 66 5.42 9.62 1.55
N ILE A 67 5.14 10.15 0.40
CA ILE A 67 4.80 11.56 0.21
C ILE A 67 3.40 11.64 -0.40
N VAL A 68 2.58 12.54 0.12
CA VAL A 68 1.25 12.77 -0.44
C VAL A 68 1.40 13.31 -1.86
N PHE A 69 0.97 12.51 -2.83
CA PHE A 69 1.06 12.82 -4.26
C PHE A 69 -0.20 13.49 -4.78
N LYS A 70 -1.35 12.98 -4.35
CA LYS A 70 -2.67 13.54 -4.63
C LYS A 70 -3.54 13.45 -3.41
N LYS A 71 -4.53 14.32 -3.32
CA LYS A 71 -5.53 14.23 -2.25
C LYS A 71 -6.92 14.50 -2.81
N GLY A 72 -7.91 13.89 -2.20
CA GLY A 72 -9.31 14.17 -2.50
C GLY A 72 -9.68 15.57 -2.03
N LYS A 73 -10.69 16.15 -2.66
CA LYS A 73 -11.09 17.53 -2.39
C LYS A 73 -11.55 17.78 -0.96
N ASP A 74 -12.03 16.75 -0.27
CA ASP A 74 -12.53 16.86 1.10
C ASP A 74 -11.47 16.56 2.17
N VAL A 75 -10.24 16.30 1.75
CA VAL A 75 -9.14 16.03 2.67
C VAL A 75 -8.50 17.35 3.10
N ASN A 76 -8.61 17.66 4.38
CA ASN A 76 -8.10 18.90 4.95
C ASN A 76 -6.91 18.73 5.87
N LYS A 77 -6.68 17.52 6.38
CA LYS A 77 -5.61 17.25 7.33
C LYS A 77 -4.22 17.16 6.73
N PHE A 78 -4.15 16.90 5.44
CA PHE A 78 -2.89 16.67 4.75
C PHE A 78 -2.78 17.55 3.52
N ASN A 79 -1.56 17.91 3.18
CA ASN A 79 -1.28 18.68 1.97
C ASN A 79 -0.40 17.86 1.03
N ILE A 80 -0.50 18.14 -0.26
CA ILE A 80 0.39 17.52 -1.25
C ILE A 80 1.82 17.86 -0.90
N GLY A 81 2.69 16.87 -0.87
CA GLY A 81 4.08 17.01 -0.47
C GLY A 81 4.36 16.64 0.97
N ASP A 82 3.33 16.43 1.78
CA ASP A 82 3.52 16.00 3.17
C ASP A 82 4.12 14.61 3.23
N ARG A 83 5.00 14.40 4.20
CA ARG A 83 5.60 13.10 4.46
C ARG A 83 4.79 12.38 5.51
N LEU A 84 4.39 11.16 5.19
CA LEU A 84 3.59 10.35 6.10
C LEU A 84 4.22 8.98 6.27
N SER A 85 4.06 8.44 7.46
CA SER A 85 4.35 7.03 7.71
C SER A 85 3.12 6.35 8.26
N LEU A 86 2.97 5.08 7.90
CA LEU A 86 1.84 4.27 8.30
C LEU A 86 2.35 3.08 9.08
N GLY A 87 1.76 2.89 10.25
CA GLY A 87 2.11 1.75 11.10
C GLY A 87 1.23 0.55 10.84
N ALA A 88 1.60 -0.56 11.47
CA ALA A 88 0.90 -1.83 11.32
C ALA A 88 -0.48 -1.83 11.95
N ASP A 89 -0.72 -0.99 12.94
CA ASP A 89 -1.93 -0.99 13.75
C ASP A 89 -3.00 -0.05 13.23
N ILE A 90 -3.08 0.06 11.93
CA ILE A 90 -4.11 0.89 11.34
C ILE A 90 -5.42 0.15 11.45
N SER A 91 -6.35 0.76 12.16
CA SER A 91 -7.65 0.16 12.32
C SER A 91 -8.40 0.17 10.99
N LYS A 92 -9.26 -0.79 10.88
CA LYS A 92 -10.21 -1.00 9.80
C LYS A 92 -10.80 0.30 9.23
N LYS A 93 -11.24 0.25 7.99
CA LYS A 93 -11.94 1.32 7.26
C LYS A 93 -11.07 2.47 6.80
N ILE A 94 -9.79 2.28 6.73
CA ILE A 94 -8.94 3.24 6.04
C ILE A 94 -8.63 2.65 4.70
N ASP A 95 -9.12 3.30 3.67
CA ASP A 95 -8.82 2.92 2.31
C ASP A 95 -7.54 3.61 1.89
N PHE A 96 -6.58 2.82 1.49
CA PHE A 96 -5.32 3.34 1.01
C PHE A 96 -5.26 3.26 -0.49
N ALA A 97 -4.88 4.35 -1.09
CA ALA A 97 -4.52 4.38 -2.48
C ALA A 97 -3.03 4.69 -2.55
N PHE A 98 -2.29 3.77 -3.12
CA PHE A 98 -0.85 3.92 -3.26
C PHE A 98 -0.51 4.09 -4.73
N GLY A 99 0.24 5.13 -5.00
CA GLY A 99 0.82 5.29 -6.31
C GLY A 99 2.31 5.05 -6.23
N TYR A 100 2.84 4.39 -7.21
CA TYR A 100 4.26 4.18 -7.33
C TYR A 100 4.67 4.14 -8.79
N GLU A 101 5.79 4.75 -9.09
CA GLU A 101 6.35 4.79 -10.42
C GLU A 101 7.47 3.77 -10.63
#